data_0a781c0a4a750a166b25f839d72875bd
#
_entry.id   0a781c0a4a750a166b25f839d72875bd
#
_cell.length_a   1.000
_cell.length_b   1.000
_cell.length_c   1.000
_cell.angle_alpha   90.00
_cell.angle_beta   90.00
_cell.angle_gamma   90.00
#
_symmetry.space_group_name_H-M   'P 1'
#
loop_
_entity.id
_entity.type
_entity.pdbx_description
1 polymer ?
#
loop_
_entity_poly.entity_id
_entity_poly.type
_entity_poly.pdbx_seq_one_letter_code
_entity_poly.pdbx_strand_id
1 'polypeptide(L)'
;MASDSLHRQLRPRQTDIVLLGTEWQARALVRAQLIEEGFEVLATDTWPMMRQYLQPGEKPRLAIVDLQGLPEPVRVLNDLRILMKPDRVLVLTAMDTVAPDAIERLGFRVLKRPVSIGDVVTAVARVLQRA
;
A
#
# COMPACT_ATOMS: atom_id res chain seq x y z
N MET A 1 25.37 -22.26 6.32
CA MET A 1 26.61 -22.14 5.61
C MET A 1 26.82 -20.72 5.14
N ALA A 2 28.06 -20.30 5.05
CA ALA A 2 28.41 -18.92 4.72
C ALA A 2 27.87 -18.49 3.36
N SER A 3 27.90 -19.38 2.35
CA SER A 3 27.40 -19.05 1.01
C SER A 3 25.88 -18.82 0.99
N ASP A 4 25.12 -19.58 1.77
CA ASP A 4 23.67 -19.40 1.86
C ASP A 4 23.32 -18.10 2.56
N SER A 5 24.04 -17.78 3.61
CA SER A 5 23.87 -16.53 4.35
C SER A 5 24.14 -15.32 3.45
N LEU A 6 25.23 -15.38 2.71
CA LEU A 6 25.61 -14.32 1.78
C LEU A 6 24.59 -14.19 0.65
N HIS A 7 24.13 -15.30 0.11
CA HIS A 7 23.13 -15.32 -0.94
C HIS A 7 21.83 -14.65 -0.49
N ARG A 8 21.38 -14.91 0.74
CA ARG A 8 20.21 -14.26 1.31
C ARG A 8 20.40 -12.76 1.45
N GLN A 9 21.58 -12.32 1.86
CA GLN A 9 21.88 -10.89 2.01
C GLN A 9 21.88 -10.17 0.66
N LEU A 10 22.27 -10.86 -0.40
CA LEU A 10 22.30 -10.29 -1.74
C LEU A 10 20.95 -10.35 -2.44
N ARG A 11 20.00 -11.12 -1.95
CA ARG A 11 18.66 -11.15 -2.51
C ARG A 11 17.94 -9.84 -2.24
N PRO A 12 17.27 -9.27 -3.25
CA PRO A 12 16.38 -8.15 -3.00
C PRO A 12 15.35 -8.55 -1.95
N ARG A 13 15.26 -7.80 -0.88
CA ARG A 13 14.21 -8.03 0.10
C ARG A 13 12.88 -7.64 -0.51
N GLN A 14 11.91 -8.51 -0.37
CA GLN A 14 10.56 -8.17 -0.75
C GLN A 14 10.02 -7.14 0.24
N THR A 15 9.64 -5.98 -0.25
CA THR A 15 8.98 -4.96 0.56
C THR A 15 7.61 -5.49 0.98
N ASP A 16 7.25 -5.35 2.25
CA ASP A 16 5.94 -5.76 2.71
C ASP A 16 4.85 -4.86 2.15
N ILE A 17 5.06 -3.55 2.22
CA ILE A 17 4.04 -2.56 1.91
C ILE A 17 4.66 -1.45 1.06
N VAL A 18 3.97 -1.09 -0.02
CA VAL A 18 4.23 0.15 -0.74
C VAL A 18 3.06 1.08 -0.47
N LEU A 19 3.36 2.29 -0.02
CA LEU A 19 2.37 3.29 0.38
C LEU A 19 2.43 4.47 -0.57
N LEU A 20 1.27 4.88 -1.09
CA LEU A 20 1.13 6.11 -1.88
C LEU A 20 0.31 7.12 -1.07
N GLY A 21 0.91 8.26 -0.75
CA GLY A 21 0.23 9.35 -0.08
C GLY A 21 0.84 10.68 -0.49
N THR A 22 0.00 11.61 -0.95
CA THR A 22 0.48 12.91 -1.43
C THR A 22 0.80 13.87 -0.28
N GLU A 23 0.08 13.74 0.83
CA GLU A 23 0.30 14.59 2.01
C GLU A 23 1.42 13.97 2.86
N TRP A 24 2.53 14.70 2.99
CA TRP A 24 3.76 14.14 3.55
C TRP A 24 3.65 13.79 5.05
N GLN A 25 2.92 14.57 5.83
CA GLN A 25 2.80 14.31 7.27
C GLN A 25 2.00 13.04 7.54
N ALA A 26 0.86 12.90 6.88
CA ALA A 26 0.04 11.70 7.01
C ALA A 26 0.80 10.47 6.53
N ARG A 27 1.48 10.60 5.40
CA ARG A 27 2.30 9.51 4.85
C ARG A 27 3.40 9.09 5.82
N ALA A 28 4.11 10.06 6.39
CA ALA A 28 5.20 9.80 7.33
C ALA A 28 4.71 9.11 8.60
N LEU A 29 3.56 9.54 9.13
CA LEU A 29 2.98 8.95 10.33
C LEU A 29 2.55 7.50 10.11
N VAL A 30 1.88 7.24 9.01
CA VAL A 30 1.45 5.87 8.66
C VAL A 30 2.67 4.97 8.49
N ARG A 31 3.65 5.45 7.74
CA ARG A 31 4.89 4.68 7.51
C ARG A 31 5.58 4.36 8.83
N ALA A 32 5.75 5.36 9.69
CA ALA A 32 6.43 5.17 10.97
C ALA A 32 5.72 4.12 11.84
N GLN A 33 4.41 4.19 11.92
CA GLN A 33 3.64 3.25 12.73
C GLN A 33 3.72 1.82 12.18
N LEU A 34 3.66 1.67 10.86
CA LEU A 34 3.76 0.35 10.25
C LEU A 34 5.16 -0.25 10.43
N ILE A 35 6.20 0.57 10.35
CA ILE A 35 7.57 0.13 10.64
C ILE A 35 7.68 -0.33 12.10
N GLU A 36 7.07 0.40 13.02
CA GLU A 36 7.04 0.03 14.43
C GLU A 36 6.37 -1.32 14.66
N GLU A 37 5.37 -1.64 13.84
CA GLU A 37 4.69 -2.94 13.88
C GLU A 37 5.49 -4.07 13.21
N GLY A 38 6.66 -3.77 12.68
CA GLY A 38 7.55 -4.78 12.12
C GLY A 38 7.49 -4.96 10.62
N PHE A 39 6.78 -4.10 9.91
CA PHE A 39 6.66 -4.19 8.45
C PHE A 39 7.74 -3.37 7.75
N GLU A 40 8.19 -3.85 6.60
CA GLU A 40 9.05 -3.07 5.71
C GLU A 40 8.14 -2.25 4.79
N VAL A 41 8.25 -0.92 4.87
CA VAL A 41 7.38 0.00 4.17
C VAL A 41 8.18 0.93 3.27
N LEU A 42 7.81 0.98 2.01
CA LEU A 42 8.32 1.93 1.06
C LEU A 42 7.23 2.98 0.81
N ALA A 43 7.50 4.22 1.15
CA ALA A 43 6.54 5.30 0.99
C ALA A 43 6.84 6.09 -0.28
N THR A 44 5.81 6.40 -1.03
CA THR A 44 5.89 7.15 -2.28
C THR A 44 4.87 8.29 -2.26
N ASP A 45 5.13 9.35 -3.02
CA ASP A 45 4.25 10.52 -3.06
C ASP A 45 3.56 10.72 -4.41
N THR A 46 3.95 9.97 -5.43
CA THR A 46 3.32 10.04 -6.75
C THR A 46 3.00 8.65 -7.27
N TRP A 47 1.98 8.57 -8.13
CA TRP A 47 1.63 7.31 -8.76
C TRP A 47 2.75 6.75 -9.65
N PRO A 48 3.40 7.54 -10.50
CA PRO A 48 4.52 7.01 -11.29
C PRO A 48 5.61 6.36 -10.44
N MET A 49 5.93 6.95 -9.29
CA MET A 49 6.92 6.37 -8.38
C MET A 49 6.41 5.04 -7.80
N MET A 50 5.18 5.00 -7.29
CA MET A 50 4.61 3.77 -6.75
C MET A 50 4.60 2.66 -7.80
N ARG A 51 4.21 3.00 -9.03
CA ARG A 51 4.10 2.03 -10.11
C ARG A 51 5.41 1.29 -10.37
N GLN A 52 6.55 1.97 -10.20
CA GLN A 52 7.86 1.34 -10.39
C GLN A 52 8.09 0.16 -9.44
N TYR A 53 7.47 0.19 -8.27
CA TYR A 53 7.61 -0.87 -7.27
C TYR A 53 6.56 -1.98 -7.39
N LEU A 54 5.71 -1.90 -8.40
CA LEU A 54 4.67 -2.91 -8.66
C LEU A 54 4.98 -3.79 -9.86
N GLN A 55 6.23 -3.82 -10.29
CA GLN A 55 6.65 -4.63 -11.43
C GLN A 55 6.67 -6.12 -11.08
N PRO A 56 6.48 -6.99 -12.08
CA PRO A 56 6.55 -8.43 -11.85
C PRO A 56 7.87 -8.85 -11.19
N GLY A 57 7.77 -9.72 -10.20
CA GLY A 57 8.94 -10.20 -9.46
C GLY A 57 9.33 -9.34 -8.27
N GLU A 58 8.82 -8.12 -8.18
CA GLU A 58 9.18 -7.18 -7.10
C GLU A 58 7.97 -6.66 -6.34
N LYS A 59 6.79 -7.24 -6.58
CA LYS A 59 5.56 -6.73 -5.99
C LYS A 59 5.58 -6.84 -4.47
N PRO A 60 5.07 -5.81 -3.78
CA PRO A 60 4.89 -5.89 -2.34
C PRO A 60 3.77 -6.86 -1.99
N ARG A 61 3.66 -7.20 -0.72
CA ARG A 61 2.56 -8.01 -0.21
C ARG A 61 1.26 -7.21 -0.14
N LEU A 62 1.37 -5.89 -0.02
CA LEU A 62 0.22 -4.99 0.09
C LEU A 62 0.57 -3.63 -0.51
N ALA A 63 -0.35 -3.05 -1.25
CA ALA A 63 -0.29 -1.66 -1.69
C ALA A 63 -1.32 -0.86 -0.90
N ILE A 64 -0.92 0.27 -0.33
CA ILE A 64 -1.84 1.19 0.35
C ILE A 64 -1.88 2.48 -0.47
N VAL A 65 -3.08 2.90 -0.83
CA VAL A 65 -3.28 4.11 -1.62
C VAL A 65 -4.20 5.07 -0.88
N ASP A 66 -3.68 6.25 -0.55
CA ASP A 66 -4.46 7.32 0.02
C ASP A 66 -4.96 8.22 -1.12
N LEU A 67 -6.28 8.31 -1.27
CA LEU A 67 -6.87 9.10 -2.34
C LEU A 67 -6.82 10.60 -2.08
N GLN A 68 -6.52 11.03 -0.86
CA GLN A 68 -6.45 12.44 -0.50
C GLN A 68 -5.42 13.17 -1.36
N GLY A 69 -5.88 14.13 -2.16
CA GLY A 69 -5.00 14.92 -3.01
C GLY A 69 -4.39 14.18 -4.20
N LEU A 70 -4.76 12.93 -4.43
CA LEU A 70 -4.21 12.13 -5.52
C LEU A 70 -4.77 12.59 -6.87
N PRO A 71 -3.91 12.95 -7.84
CA PRO A 71 -4.36 13.24 -9.19
C PRO A 71 -4.91 11.99 -9.89
N GLU A 72 -5.96 12.16 -10.66
CA GLU A 72 -6.55 11.09 -11.49
C GLU A 72 -6.81 9.79 -10.71
N PRO A 73 -7.55 9.83 -9.60
CA PRO A 73 -7.69 8.64 -8.74
C PRO A 73 -8.34 7.45 -9.45
N VAL A 74 -9.29 7.68 -10.34
CA VAL A 74 -9.94 6.59 -11.09
C VAL A 74 -8.95 5.85 -11.97
N ARG A 75 -8.09 6.60 -12.65
CA ARG A 75 -7.05 6.00 -13.51
C ARG A 75 -6.08 5.16 -12.68
N VAL A 76 -5.66 5.70 -11.55
CA VAL A 76 -4.75 4.98 -10.64
C VAL A 76 -5.37 3.68 -10.17
N LEU A 77 -6.64 3.71 -9.76
CA LEU A 77 -7.33 2.51 -9.29
C LEU A 77 -7.49 1.48 -10.40
N ASN A 78 -7.80 1.91 -11.62
CA ASN A 78 -7.90 1.00 -12.75
C ASN A 78 -6.56 0.33 -13.07
N ASP A 79 -5.47 1.09 -13.02
CA ASP A 79 -4.13 0.56 -13.24
C ASP A 79 -3.73 -0.42 -12.12
N LEU A 80 -4.04 -0.07 -10.87
CA LEU A 80 -3.75 -0.94 -9.72
C LEU A 80 -4.46 -2.28 -9.83
N ARG A 81 -5.68 -2.29 -10.33
CA ARG A 81 -6.46 -3.51 -10.51
C ARG A 81 -5.77 -4.50 -11.44
N ILE A 82 -4.99 -3.99 -12.38
CA ILE A 82 -4.22 -4.82 -13.32
C ILE A 82 -2.90 -5.26 -12.70
N LEU A 83 -2.25 -4.36 -11.95
CA LEU A 83 -0.90 -4.59 -11.44
C LEU A 83 -0.87 -5.43 -10.16
N MET A 84 -1.93 -5.37 -9.36
CA MET A 84 -2.00 -6.06 -8.07
C MET A 84 -3.29 -6.87 -7.98
N LYS A 85 -3.28 -7.94 -7.20
CA LYS A 85 -4.52 -8.60 -6.82
C LYS A 85 -5.33 -7.61 -6.00
N PRO A 86 -6.61 -7.38 -6.32
CA PRO A 86 -7.40 -6.35 -5.62
C PRO A 86 -7.47 -6.53 -4.11
N ASP A 87 -7.49 -7.77 -3.61
CA ASP A 87 -7.50 -8.02 -2.16
C ASP A 87 -6.18 -7.69 -1.47
N ARG A 88 -5.15 -7.35 -2.24
CA ARG A 88 -3.85 -6.88 -1.75
C ARG A 88 -3.69 -5.38 -1.93
N VAL A 89 -4.77 -4.66 -2.12
CA VAL A 89 -4.79 -3.20 -2.21
C VAL A 89 -5.74 -2.66 -1.16
N LEU A 90 -5.23 -1.77 -0.31
CA LEU A 90 -6.01 -1.05 0.69
C LEU A 90 -6.13 0.40 0.25
N VAL A 91 -7.35 0.87 0.08
CA VAL A 91 -7.63 2.23 -0.36
C VAL A 91 -8.19 3.04 0.80
N LEU A 92 -7.53 4.16 1.10
CA LEU A 92 -8.05 5.14 2.06
C LEU A 92 -8.84 6.18 1.27
N THR A 93 -10.12 6.33 1.59
CA THR A 93 -10.99 7.23 0.83
C THR A 93 -10.68 8.69 1.11
N ALA A 94 -11.17 9.56 0.26
CA ALA A 94 -11.10 11.00 0.42
C ALA A 94 -12.43 11.60 0.01
N MET A 95 -12.77 12.75 0.58
CA MET A 95 -14.01 13.47 0.23
C MET A 95 -13.93 13.93 -1.22
N ASP A 96 -15.08 13.92 -1.88
CA ASP A 96 -15.24 14.40 -3.27
C ASP A 96 -14.38 13.67 -4.29
N THR A 97 -14.08 12.38 -4.00
CA THR A 97 -13.37 11.50 -4.91
C THR A 97 -14.26 10.31 -5.28
N VAL A 98 -13.63 9.17 -5.56
CA VAL A 98 -14.37 7.96 -5.94
C VAL A 98 -15.19 7.45 -4.75
N ALA A 99 -16.44 7.11 -4.99
CA ALA A 99 -17.31 6.59 -3.93
C ALA A 99 -16.78 5.28 -3.38
N PRO A 100 -16.82 5.06 -2.04
CA PRO A 100 -16.34 3.83 -1.43
C PRO A 100 -16.94 2.57 -2.04
N ASP A 101 -18.24 2.57 -2.33
CA ASP A 101 -18.92 1.41 -2.92
C ASP A 101 -18.34 1.04 -4.28
N ALA A 102 -18.00 2.04 -5.09
CA ALA A 102 -17.39 1.83 -6.40
C ALA A 102 -16.01 1.18 -6.25
N ILE A 103 -15.23 1.60 -5.24
CA ILE A 103 -13.92 1.04 -4.96
C ILE A 103 -14.05 -0.42 -4.52
N GLU A 104 -14.99 -0.70 -3.64
CA GLU A 104 -15.26 -2.07 -3.17
C GLU A 104 -15.69 -2.99 -4.31
N ARG A 105 -16.47 -2.49 -5.26
CA ARG A 105 -16.89 -3.27 -6.43
C ARG A 105 -15.72 -3.68 -7.32
N LEU A 106 -14.62 -2.93 -7.27
CA LEU A 106 -13.38 -3.30 -7.97
C LEU A 106 -12.62 -4.40 -7.25
N GLY A 107 -13.07 -4.79 -6.06
CA GLY A 107 -12.45 -5.84 -5.25
C GLY A 107 -11.43 -5.34 -4.23
N PHE A 108 -11.20 -4.03 -4.17
CA PHE A 108 -10.24 -3.45 -3.23
C PHE A 108 -10.79 -3.43 -1.81
N ARG A 109 -9.88 -3.47 -0.85
CA ARG A 109 -10.21 -3.22 0.55
C ARG A 109 -10.27 -1.71 0.76
N VAL A 110 -11.25 -1.24 1.53
CA VAL A 110 -11.50 0.19 1.69
C VAL A 110 -11.56 0.56 3.16
N LEU A 111 -10.87 1.64 3.52
CA LEU A 111 -11.06 2.32 4.80
C LEU A 111 -11.64 3.70 4.53
N LYS A 112 -12.82 3.96 5.08
CA LYS A 112 -13.52 5.24 4.89
C LYS A 112 -13.01 6.27 5.88
N ARG A 113 -12.75 7.47 5.41
CA ARG A 113 -12.41 8.57 6.30
C ARG A 113 -13.62 9.03 7.12
N PRO A 114 -13.41 9.48 8.36
CA PRO A 114 -12.13 9.67 9.03
C PRO A 114 -11.45 8.34 9.39
N VAL A 115 -10.14 8.25 9.14
CA VAL A 115 -9.36 7.04 9.37
C VAL A 115 -8.27 7.37 10.37
N SER A 116 -8.16 6.58 11.43
CA SER A 116 -7.06 6.69 12.37
C SER A 116 -5.87 5.83 11.91
N ILE A 117 -4.69 6.14 12.43
CA ILE A 117 -3.51 5.32 12.19
C ILE A 117 -3.75 3.91 12.70
N GLY A 118 -4.44 3.76 13.85
CA GLY A 118 -4.81 2.47 14.39
C GLY A 118 -5.69 1.65 13.46
N ASP A 119 -6.62 2.31 12.75
CA ASP A 119 -7.46 1.64 11.76
C ASP A 119 -6.63 1.08 10.61
N VAL A 120 -5.65 1.84 10.15
CA VAL A 120 -4.74 1.40 9.09
C VAL A 120 -3.92 0.19 9.55
N VAL A 121 -3.34 0.26 10.73
CA VAL A 121 -2.55 -0.84 11.29
C VAL A 121 -3.38 -2.11 11.42
N THR A 122 -4.61 -1.99 11.93
CA THR A 122 -5.51 -3.13 12.08
C THR A 122 -5.84 -3.75 10.72
N ALA A 123 -6.15 -2.93 9.72
CA ALA A 123 -6.46 -3.41 8.39
C ALA A 123 -5.26 -4.11 7.75
N VAL A 124 -4.08 -3.54 7.88
CA VAL A 124 -2.83 -4.14 7.37
C VAL A 124 -2.58 -5.49 8.03
N ALA A 125 -2.72 -5.56 9.34
CA ALA A 125 -2.52 -6.80 10.08
C ALA A 125 -3.46 -7.91 9.59
N ARG A 126 -4.72 -7.57 9.33
CA ARG A 126 -5.70 -8.54 8.80
C ARG A 126 -5.28 -9.08 7.43
N VAL A 127 -4.81 -8.21 6.54
CA VAL A 127 -4.41 -8.62 5.19
C VAL A 127 -3.13 -9.45 5.21
N LEU A 128 -2.16 -9.02 6.01
CA LEU A 128 -0.84 -9.64 6.08
C LEU A 128 -0.73 -10.63 7.23
N GLN A 129 -1.83 -10.92 7.89
CA GLN A 129 -1.82 -11.80 9.03
C GLN A 129 -1.25 -13.16 8.69
N ARG A 130 -0.32 -13.56 9.50
CA ARG A 130 0.24 -14.89 9.46
C ARG A 130 -0.63 -15.76 10.33
N ALA A 131 -1.20 -16.73 9.72
CA ALA A 131 -2.05 -17.68 10.42
C ALA A 131 -1.26 -18.31 11.58
#